data_42f4eb8174c2513f37572b9c6117e256
#
_entry.id   42f4eb8174c2513f37572b9c6117e256
#
_cell.length_a   1.000
_cell.length_b   1.000
_cell.length_c   1.000
_cell.angle_alpha   90.00
_cell.angle_beta   90.00
_cell.angle_gamma   90.00
#
_symmetry.space_group_name_H-M   'P 1'
#
loop_
_entity.id
_entity.type
_entity.pdbx_description
1 polymer ?
#
loop_
_entity_poly.entity_id
_entity_poly.type
_entity_poly.pdbx_seq_one_letter_code
_entity_poly.pdbx_strand_id
1 'polypeptide(L)'
;MPAIIDRFPSSYVFDRRKGVIIQQDGAGAHIHEADTQFREAMEELGVNITLMTQPAQSPDLNLNDLCMFPAMGNIMKKRKPKTTLELIDAVKAEYEAYPPHKLNRMWLTHQQVMNSILECNGHNNYKLPHMKKELLEREGRLPRRLPISTKHSFTTRSTRSSSAAAAPEPTE
;
A
#
# COMPACT_ATOMS: atom_id res chain seq x y z
N MET A 1 17.06 2.65 -2.88
CA MET A 1 16.20 3.63 -3.58
C MET A 1 16.31 3.58 -5.11
N PRO A 2 17.49 3.51 -5.77
CA PRO A 2 17.57 3.35 -7.23
C PRO A 2 16.70 2.21 -7.77
N ALA A 3 16.63 1.08 -7.05
CA ALA A 3 15.89 -0.11 -7.46
C ALA A 3 14.38 0.10 -7.70
N ILE A 4 13.74 1.12 -7.13
CA ILE A 4 12.32 1.40 -7.39
C ILE A 4 12.16 2.08 -8.75
N ILE A 5 13.04 3.04 -9.07
CA ILE A 5 12.98 3.81 -10.32
C ILE A 5 13.32 2.92 -11.52
N ASP A 6 14.31 2.04 -11.36
CA ASP A 6 14.79 1.14 -12.44
C ASP A 6 13.79 0.04 -12.78
N ARG A 7 12.89 -0.32 -11.84
CA ARG A 7 11.87 -1.36 -12.04
C ARG A 7 10.58 -0.87 -12.68
N PHE A 8 10.37 0.43 -12.79
CA PHE A 8 9.24 0.96 -13.55
C PHE A 8 9.61 1.01 -15.03
N PRO A 9 8.96 0.22 -15.92
CA PRO A 9 9.20 0.33 -17.35
C PRO A 9 8.98 1.78 -17.80
N SER A 10 9.79 2.24 -18.75
CA SER A 10 9.68 3.59 -19.33
C SER A 10 8.29 3.91 -19.93
N SER A 11 7.49 2.87 -20.18
CA SER A 11 6.07 2.98 -20.58
C SER A 11 5.11 3.34 -19.44
N TYR A 12 5.50 3.15 -18.18
CA TYR A 12 4.84 3.77 -17.06
C TYR A 12 5.33 5.21 -17.00
N VAL A 13 4.54 6.11 -17.51
CA VAL A 13 4.74 7.55 -17.29
C VAL A 13 4.60 7.75 -15.79
N PHE A 14 5.70 7.59 -15.08
CA PHE A 14 5.86 8.04 -13.72
C PHE A 14 5.71 9.55 -13.77
N ASP A 15 4.50 10.02 -13.48
CA ASP A 15 4.29 11.45 -13.40
C ASP A 15 5.03 11.95 -12.15
N ARG A 16 6.28 12.35 -12.33
CA ARG A 16 7.14 12.90 -11.26
C ARG A 16 6.44 14.02 -10.49
N ARG A 17 5.44 14.67 -11.10
CA ARG A 17 4.64 15.73 -10.48
C ARG A 17 3.66 15.20 -9.43
N LYS A 18 3.17 13.96 -9.59
CA LYS A 18 2.20 13.35 -8.66
C LYS A 18 2.87 12.72 -7.45
N GLY A 19 4.19 12.49 -7.51
CA GLY A 19 4.92 11.82 -6.45
C GLY A 19 4.59 10.32 -6.33
N VAL A 20 5.26 9.66 -5.39
CA VAL A 20 5.02 8.28 -4.98
C VAL A 20 4.61 8.27 -3.53
N ILE A 21 3.56 7.53 -3.20
CA ILE A 21 3.22 7.24 -1.82
C ILE A 21 3.76 5.87 -1.49
N ILE A 22 4.62 5.80 -0.47
CA ILE A 22 5.09 4.54 0.11
C ILE A 22 4.35 4.33 1.41
N GLN A 23 3.48 3.32 1.43
CA GLN A 23 2.84 2.90 2.67
C GLN A 23 3.76 1.97 3.45
N GLN A 24 3.90 2.23 4.73
CA GLN A 24 4.62 1.40 5.69
C GLN A 24 3.73 1.09 6.90
N ASP A 25 4.00 0.00 7.61
CA ASP A 25 3.32 -0.28 8.87
C ASP A 25 3.86 0.64 9.99
N GLY A 26 3.28 0.56 11.17
CA GLY A 26 3.66 1.38 12.32
C GLY A 26 4.86 0.87 13.12
N ALA A 27 5.71 -0.02 12.56
CA ALA A 27 6.89 -0.53 13.27
C ALA A 27 7.93 0.57 13.51
N GLY A 28 8.47 0.64 14.74
CA GLY A 28 9.42 1.68 15.15
C GLY A 28 10.77 1.67 14.40
N ALA A 29 11.05 0.61 13.63
CA ALA A 29 12.24 0.50 12.79
C ALA A 29 12.08 1.18 11.41
N HIS A 30 10.89 1.65 11.08
CA HIS A 30 10.66 2.32 9.80
C HIS A 30 11.16 3.76 9.79
N ILE A 31 11.57 4.22 8.61
CA ILE A 31 12.07 5.57 8.37
C ILE A 31 10.92 6.57 8.58
N HIS A 32 11.20 7.67 9.25
CA HIS A 32 10.28 8.77 9.42
C HIS A 32 10.46 9.83 8.31
N GLU A 33 9.40 10.55 7.93
CA GLU A 33 9.50 11.64 6.93
C GLU A 33 10.49 12.75 7.31
N ALA A 34 10.74 12.93 8.60
CA ALA A 34 11.72 13.89 9.13
C ALA A 34 13.17 13.40 9.07
N ASP A 35 13.41 12.16 8.66
CA ASP A 35 14.77 11.61 8.55
C ASP A 35 15.60 12.38 7.52
N THR A 36 16.78 12.84 7.94
CA THR A 36 17.65 13.69 7.12
C THR A 36 18.17 12.93 5.90
N GLN A 37 18.60 11.67 6.09
CA GLN A 37 19.13 10.86 4.99
C GLN A 37 18.04 10.54 3.96
N PHE A 38 16.81 10.33 4.42
CA PHE A 38 15.68 10.14 3.52
C PHE A 38 15.42 11.38 2.67
N ARG A 39 15.42 12.57 3.28
CA ARG A 39 15.20 13.83 2.54
C ARG A 39 16.31 14.14 1.55
N GLU A 40 17.57 13.99 1.97
CA GLU A 40 18.73 14.17 1.08
C GLU A 40 18.65 13.22 -0.13
N ALA A 41 18.33 11.95 0.10
CA ALA A 41 18.16 10.97 -0.98
C ALA A 41 17.01 11.33 -1.93
N MET A 42 15.92 11.93 -1.44
CA MET A 42 14.82 12.39 -2.30
C MET A 42 15.21 13.60 -3.15
N GLU A 43 15.94 14.55 -2.57
CA GLU A 43 16.46 15.71 -3.30
C GLU A 43 17.43 15.29 -4.38
N GLU A 44 18.38 14.40 -4.06
CA GLU A 44 19.36 13.88 -5.01
C GLU A 44 18.71 13.15 -6.20
N LEU A 45 17.67 12.35 -5.93
CA LEU A 45 16.95 11.61 -6.96
C LEU A 45 15.94 12.48 -7.73
N GLY A 46 15.63 13.68 -7.27
CA GLY A 46 14.62 14.56 -7.86
C GLY A 46 13.23 13.91 -7.88
N VAL A 47 12.89 13.09 -6.87
CA VAL A 47 11.64 12.35 -6.77
C VAL A 47 10.85 12.81 -5.56
N ASN A 48 9.57 13.09 -5.74
CA ASN A 48 8.67 13.40 -4.63
C ASN A 48 8.10 12.09 -4.06
N ILE A 49 8.53 11.70 -2.86
CA ILE A 49 8.04 10.52 -2.15
C ILE A 49 7.42 10.96 -0.83
N THR A 50 6.19 10.52 -0.60
CA THR A 50 5.49 10.71 0.68
C THR A 50 5.43 9.38 1.41
N LEU A 51 5.83 9.35 2.67
CA LEU A 51 5.65 8.19 3.54
C LEU A 51 4.26 8.26 4.18
N MET A 52 3.54 7.15 4.12
CA MET A 52 2.21 7.03 4.73
C MET A 52 2.22 5.84 5.70
N THR A 53 1.94 6.10 6.95
CA THR A 53 1.76 5.02 7.93
C THR A 53 0.35 4.44 7.80
N GLN A 54 0.25 3.12 7.70
CA GLN A 54 -1.05 2.47 7.67
C GLN A 54 -1.79 2.65 9.00
N PRO A 55 -3.14 2.62 9.01
CA PRO A 55 -3.90 2.61 10.25
C PRO A 55 -3.50 1.43 11.14
N ALA A 56 -3.47 1.66 12.45
CA ALA A 56 -3.14 0.61 13.42
C ALA A 56 -4.08 -0.60 13.26
N GLN A 57 -3.55 -1.81 13.43
CA GLN A 57 -4.30 -3.07 13.38
C GLN A 57 -5.07 -3.31 12.05
N SER A 58 -4.52 -2.83 10.93
CA SER A 58 -5.14 -2.95 9.62
C SER A 58 -4.24 -3.69 8.61
N PRO A 59 -3.86 -4.96 8.86
CA PRO A 59 -2.99 -5.72 7.97
C PRO A 59 -3.62 -5.98 6.59
N ASP A 60 -4.94 -5.93 6.50
CA ASP A 60 -5.70 -6.03 5.27
C ASP A 60 -5.55 -4.81 4.34
N LEU A 61 -5.09 -3.68 4.86
CA LEU A 61 -4.70 -2.51 4.08
C LEU A 61 -3.22 -2.52 3.67
N ASN A 62 -2.46 -3.53 4.07
CA ASN A 62 -1.07 -3.72 3.67
C ASN A 62 -0.99 -4.85 2.63
N LEU A 63 -0.62 -4.52 1.40
CA LEU A 63 -0.53 -5.49 0.31
C LEU A 63 0.44 -6.65 0.62
N ASN A 64 1.51 -6.36 1.35
CA ASN A 64 2.49 -7.36 1.75
C ASN A 64 1.88 -8.38 2.72
N ASP A 65 1.21 -7.91 3.77
CA ASP A 65 0.55 -8.77 4.76
C ASP A 65 -0.64 -9.52 4.14
N LEU A 66 -1.43 -8.82 3.35
CA LEU A 66 -2.64 -9.38 2.72
C LEU A 66 -2.33 -10.49 1.71
N CYS A 67 -1.29 -10.31 0.90
CA CYS A 67 -1.06 -11.16 -0.28
C CYS A 67 0.37 -11.66 -0.43
N MET A 68 1.38 -10.78 -0.38
CA MET A 68 2.75 -11.11 -0.76
C MET A 68 3.40 -12.09 0.23
N PHE A 69 3.37 -11.79 1.52
CA PHE A 69 3.99 -12.65 2.54
C PHE A 69 3.33 -14.03 2.62
N PRO A 70 2.00 -14.17 2.57
CA PRO A 70 1.36 -15.48 2.47
C PRO A 70 1.79 -16.26 1.22
N ALA A 71 1.89 -15.59 0.06
CA ALA A 71 2.33 -16.23 -1.18
C ALA A 71 3.78 -16.73 -1.07
N MET A 72 4.70 -15.88 -0.59
CA MET A 72 6.10 -16.24 -0.36
C MET A 72 6.23 -17.37 0.67
N GLY A 73 5.51 -17.29 1.79
CA GLY A 73 5.50 -18.33 2.81
C GLY A 73 5.09 -19.71 2.26
N ASN A 74 4.12 -19.77 1.36
CA ASN A 74 3.72 -21.00 0.72
C ASN A 74 4.81 -21.58 -0.20
N ILE A 75 5.57 -20.74 -0.89
CA ILE A 75 6.71 -21.15 -1.72
C ILE A 75 7.83 -21.65 -0.83
N MET A 76 8.15 -20.95 0.26
CA MET A 76 9.20 -21.35 1.20
C MET A 76 8.91 -22.70 1.87
N LYS A 77 7.64 -22.98 2.23
CA LYS A 77 7.22 -24.29 2.76
C LYS A 77 7.53 -25.43 1.77
N LYS A 78 7.44 -25.19 0.46
CA LYS A 78 7.78 -26.17 -0.56
C LYS A 78 9.28 -26.35 -0.74
N ARG A 79 10.05 -25.27 -0.66
CA ARG A 79 11.53 -25.30 -0.83
C ARG A 79 12.27 -25.88 0.37
N LYS A 80 11.73 -25.75 1.60
CA LYS A 80 12.28 -26.29 2.85
C LYS A 80 13.75 -25.90 3.07
N PRO A 81 14.10 -24.61 3.06
CA PRO A 81 15.48 -24.16 3.34
C PRO A 81 15.91 -24.62 4.72
N LYS A 82 17.18 -25.06 4.86
CA LYS A 82 17.72 -25.62 6.11
C LYS A 82 18.47 -24.58 6.94
N THR A 83 18.95 -23.52 6.31
CA THR A 83 19.71 -22.43 6.95
C THR A 83 19.06 -21.09 6.70
N THR A 84 19.39 -20.09 7.53
CA THR A 84 18.93 -18.71 7.36
C THR A 84 19.42 -18.10 6.03
N LEU A 85 20.65 -18.42 5.63
CA LEU A 85 21.19 -17.95 4.35
C LEU A 85 20.43 -18.52 3.17
N GLU A 86 20.20 -19.84 3.16
CA GLU A 86 19.35 -20.50 2.15
C GLU A 86 17.95 -19.91 2.09
N LEU A 87 17.37 -19.53 3.25
CA LEU A 87 16.07 -18.88 3.29
C LEU A 87 16.10 -17.49 2.64
N ILE A 88 17.11 -16.68 2.97
CA ILE A 88 17.27 -15.34 2.39
C ILE A 88 17.43 -15.42 0.88
N ASP A 89 18.30 -16.30 0.40
CA ASP A 89 18.56 -16.47 -1.04
C ASP A 89 17.32 -16.99 -1.77
N ALA A 90 16.60 -17.92 -1.17
CA ALA A 90 15.37 -18.45 -1.73
C ALA A 90 14.28 -17.36 -1.80
N VAL A 91 14.11 -16.53 -0.78
CA VAL A 91 13.14 -15.42 -0.77
C VAL A 91 13.49 -14.39 -1.85
N LYS A 92 14.76 -13.99 -1.97
CA LYS A 92 15.21 -13.05 -3.00
C LYS A 92 14.94 -13.58 -4.39
N ALA A 93 15.35 -14.83 -4.68
CA ALA A 93 15.15 -15.44 -5.98
C ALA A 93 13.66 -15.53 -6.36
N GLU A 94 12.79 -15.92 -5.42
CA GLU A 94 11.35 -15.99 -5.69
C GLU A 94 10.71 -14.63 -5.88
N TYR A 95 11.15 -13.62 -5.13
CA TYR A 95 10.68 -12.25 -5.28
C TYR A 95 11.03 -11.70 -6.66
N GLU A 96 12.25 -11.93 -7.13
CA GLU A 96 12.69 -11.51 -8.46
C GLU A 96 11.99 -12.25 -9.60
N ALA A 97 11.75 -13.55 -9.41
CA ALA A 97 11.06 -14.39 -10.37
C ALA A 97 9.52 -14.28 -10.29
N TYR A 98 8.98 -13.49 -9.34
CA TYR A 98 7.53 -13.46 -9.13
C TYR A 98 6.77 -12.91 -10.34
N PRO A 99 5.80 -13.67 -10.89
CA PRO A 99 5.16 -13.31 -12.15
C PRO A 99 4.36 -12.00 -12.07
N PRO A 100 4.56 -11.03 -12.98
CA PRO A 100 3.86 -9.74 -12.96
C PRO A 100 2.32 -9.86 -12.98
N HIS A 101 1.77 -10.85 -13.69
CA HIS A 101 0.32 -11.05 -13.73
C HIS A 101 -0.26 -11.45 -12.36
N LYS A 102 0.50 -12.18 -11.53
CA LYS A 102 0.09 -12.49 -10.16
C LYS A 102 0.12 -11.25 -9.26
N LEU A 103 1.09 -10.34 -9.46
CA LEU A 103 1.11 -9.05 -8.76
C LEU A 103 -0.15 -8.23 -9.08
N ASN A 104 -0.56 -8.19 -10.35
CA ASN A 104 -1.81 -7.51 -10.73
C ASN A 104 -3.03 -8.10 -10.00
N ARG A 105 -3.10 -9.42 -9.86
CA ARG A 105 -4.18 -10.07 -9.09
C ARG A 105 -4.16 -9.69 -7.60
N MET A 106 -2.96 -9.50 -7.00
CA MET A 106 -2.82 -9.04 -5.61
C MET A 106 -3.33 -7.60 -5.45
N TRP A 107 -2.95 -6.70 -6.36
CA TRP A 107 -3.44 -5.33 -6.38
C TRP A 107 -4.97 -5.25 -6.52
N LEU A 108 -5.56 -6.10 -7.36
CA LEU A 108 -7.02 -6.18 -7.46
C LEU A 108 -7.66 -6.71 -6.17
N THR A 109 -7.00 -7.64 -5.45
CA THR A 109 -7.47 -8.07 -4.12
C THR A 109 -7.46 -6.91 -3.14
N HIS A 110 -6.37 -6.16 -3.08
CA HIS A 110 -6.24 -4.99 -2.20
C HIS A 110 -7.29 -3.92 -2.50
N GLN A 111 -7.55 -3.63 -3.80
CA GLN A 111 -8.63 -2.72 -4.19
C GLN A 111 -10.02 -3.23 -3.80
N GLN A 112 -10.26 -4.55 -3.85
CA GLN A 112 -11.51 -5.13 -3.36
C GLN A 112 -11.67 -4.94 -1.85
N VAL A 113 -10.60 -5.16 -1.07
CA VAL A 113 -10.59 -4.90 0.38
C VAL A 113 -10.93 -3.44 0.67
N MET A 114 -10.24 -2.50 0.02
CA MET A 114 -10.52 -1.08 0.19
C MET A 114 -11.98 -0.72 -0.12
N ASN A 115 -12.54 -1.24 -1.22
CA ASN A 115 -13.94 -1.02 -1.55
C ASN A 115 -14.88 -1.63 -0.50
N SER A 116 -14.59 -2.84 0.00
CA SER A 116 -15.41 -3.48 1.04
C SER A 116 -15.38 -2.69 2.35
N ILE A 117 -14.22 -2.14 2.74
CA ILE A 117 -14.09 -1.26 3.92
C ILE A 117 -14.92 0.01 3.74
N LEU A 118 -14.87 0.63 2.55
CA LEU A 118 -15.70 1.80 2.23
C LEU A 118 -17.19 1.47 2.32
N GLU A 119 -17.61 0.33 1.79
CA GLU A 119 -19.00 -0.13 1.83
C GLU A 119 -19.51 -0.42 3.25
N CYS A 120 -18.60 -0.80 4.15
CA CYS A 120 -18.87 -1.04 5.57
C CYS A 120 -18.59 0.17 6.48
N ASN A 121 -18.47 1.39 5.93
CA ASN A 121 -18.17 2.62 6.69
C ASN A 121 -16.89 2.55 7.55
N GLY A 122 -15.86 1.88 7.06
CA GLY A 122 -14.59 1.73 7.77
C GLY A 122 -14.51 0.56 8.74
N HIS A 123 -15.56 -0.26 8.83
CA HIS A 123 -15.56 -1.45 9.67
C HIS A 123 -14.84 -2.62 8.97
N ASN A 124 -14.47 -3.65 9.76
CA ASN A 124 -13.76 -4.85 9.30
C ASN A 124 -14.66 -6.10 9.15
N ASN A 125 -15.97 -5.97 9.31
CA ASN A 125 -16.94 -7.07 9.24
C ASN A 125 -17.45 -7.34 7.81
N TYR A 126 -16.56 -7.27 6.82
CA TYR A 126 -16.89 -7.50 5.42
C TYR A 126 -16.47 -8.90 4.94
N LYS A 127 -17.12 -9.37 3.88
CA LYS A 127 -16.68 -10.56 3.13
C LYS A 127 -16.17 -10.12 1.76
N LEU A 128 -14.97 -10.56 1.43
CA LEU A 128 -14.43 -10.30 0.09
C LEU A 128 -15.21 -11.08 -0.96
N PRO A 129 -15.78 -10.42 -1.98
CA PRO A 129 -16.43 -11.10 -3.08
C PRO A 129 -15.39 -11.87 -3.90
N HIS A 130 -15.71 -13.10 -4.29
CA HIS A 130 -14.82 -13.91 -5.10
C HIS A 130 -14.86 -13.47 -6.57
N MET A 131 -13.81 -12.81 -7.04
CA MET A 131 -13.73 -12.20 -8.38
C MET A 131 -13.42 -13.20 -9.52
N LYS A 132 -13.08 -14.46 -9.20
CA LYS A 132 -12.65 -15.46 -10.20
C LYS A 132 -11.53 -14.92 -11.13
N LYS A 133 -10.52 -14.25 -10.56
CA LYS A 133 -9.47 -13.52 -11.31
C LYS A 133 -8.75 -14.36 -12.35
N GLU A 134 -8.52 -15.66 -12.06
CA GLU A 134 -7.88 -16.58 -13.01
C GLU A 134 -8.73 -16.86 -14.25
N LEU A 135 -10.04 -16.94 -14.08
CA LEU A 135 -10.96 -17.11 -15.20
C LEU A 135 -11.00 -15.85 -16.06
N LEU A 136 -11.17 -14.68 -15.41
CA LEU A 136 -11.19 -13.39 -16.11
C LEU A 136 -9.90 -13.13 -16.87
N GLU A 137 -8.75 -13.55 -16.32
CA GLU A 137 -7.47 -13.41 -17.00
C GLU A 137 -7.36 -14.30 -18.23
N ARG A 138 -7.77 -15.56 -18.13
CA ARG A 138 -7.82 -16.47 -19.29
C ARG A 138 -8.74 -15.97 -20.40
N GLU A 139 -9.80 -15.27 -20.04
CA GLU A 139 -10.75 -14.65 -20.99
C GLU A 139 -10.30 -13.26 -21.49
N GLY A 140 -9.12 -12.76 -21.05
CA GLY A 140 -8.65 -11.43 -21.40
C GLY A 140 -9.49 -10.28 -20.83
N ARG A 141 -10.32 -10.55 -19.83
CA ARG A 141 -11.30 -9.63 -19.22
C ARG A 141 -10.89 -9.13 -17.83
N LEU A 142 -9.72 -9.55 -17.32
CA LEU A 142 -9.25 -9.10 -16.00
C LEU A 142 -8.97 -7.60 -16.06
N PRO A 143 -9.66 -6.76 -15.25
CA PRO A 143 -9.41 -5.33 -15.24
C PRO A 143 -8.04 -5.01 -14.63
N ARG A 144 -7.45 -3.89 -15.00
CA ARG A 144 -6.21 -3.39 -14.36
C ARG A 144 -6.48 -2.70 -13.03
N ARG A 145 -7.68 -2.14 -12.87
CA ARG A 145 -8.14 -1.46 -11.66
C ARG A 145 -9.64 -1.62 -11.48
N LEU A 146 -10.08 -1.56 -10.25
CA LEU A 146 -11.51 -1.54 -9.91
C LEU A 146 -11.99 -0.09 -9.77
N PRO A 147 -13.24 0.22 -10.11
CA PRO A 147 -13.84 1.49 -9.77
C PRO A 147 -13.97 1.60 -8.24
N ILE A 148 -13.90 2.82 -7.73
CA ILE A 148 -14.20 3.09 -6.31
C ILE A 148 -15.69 2.89 -6.09
N SER A 149 -16.07 2.20 -5.01
CA SER A 149 -17.47 2.05 -4.62
C SER A 149 -18.04 3.43 -4.25
N THR A 150 -19.03 3.88 -5.05
CA THR A 150 -19.67 5.20 -4.86
C THR A 150 -20.91 5.14 -3.96
N LYS A 151 -21.16 4.00 -3.31
CA LYS A 151 -22.34 3.83 -2.44
C LYS A 151 -22.34 4.75 -1.22
N HIS A 152 -21.20 5.36 -0.88
CA HIS A 152 -21.08 6.35 0.18
C HIS A 152 -20.39 7.61 -0.35
N SER A 153 -21.16 8.68 -0.45
CA SER A 153 -20.60 10.03 -0.62
C SER A 153 -19.89 10.39 0.68
N PHE A 154 -18.58 10.58 0.62
CA PHE A 154 -17.84 11.17 1.74
C PHE A 154 -18.39 12.58 1.98
N THR A 155 -19.16 12.75 3.05
CA THR A 155 -19.39 14.06 3.61
C THR A 155 -18.09 14.47 4.28
N THR A 156 -17.29 15.29 3.60
CA THR A 156 -16.12 15.95 4.20
C THR A 156 -16.64 16.73 5.40
N ARG A 157 -16.38 16.22 6.60
CA ARG A 157 -16.54 17.01 7.82
C ARG A 157 -15.50 18.11 7.75
N SER A 158 -15.96 19.29 7.30
CA SER A 158 -15.21 20.54 7.47
C SER A 158 -14.99 20.71 8.97
N THR A 159 -13.76 20.57 9.42
CA THR A 159 -13.34 21.00 10.75
C THR A 159 -13.46 22.51 10.77
N ARG A 160 -14.60 23.01 11.22
CA ARG A 160 -14.70 24.42 11.65
C ARG A 160 -13.71 24.59 12.80
N SER A 161 -12.65 25.32 12.56
CA SER A 161 -11.82 25.88 13.59
C SER A 161 -12.73 26.74 14.48
N SER A 162 -12.94 26.31 15.73
CA SER A 162 -13.54 27.17 16.75
C SER A 162 -12.55 28.26 17.03
N SER A 163 -12.90 29.47 16.58
CA SER A 163 -12.24 30.73 16.99
C SER A 163 -12.28 30.84 18.51
N ALA A 164 -11.12 31.00 19.09
CA ALA A 164 -10.94 31.33 20.49
C ALA A 164 -11.78 32.55 20.85
N ALA A 165 -12.69 32.38 21.81
CA ALA A 165 -13.32 33.47 22.50
C ALA A 165 -12.28 34.17 23.40
N ALA A 166 -12.11 35.44 23.22
CA ALA A 166 -11.28 36.34 24.06
C ALA A 166 -11.78 36.33 25.50
N ALA A 167 -10.87 36.14 26.43
CA ALA A 167 -11.12 36.37 27.85
C ALA A 167 -11.27 37.87 28.12
N PRO A 168 -12.20 38.33 29.01
CA PRO A 168 -12.25 39.73 29.43
C PRO A 168 -11.12 40.03 30.43
N GLU A 169 -10.51 41.17 30.26
CA GLU A 169 -9.55 41.73 31.21
C GLU A 169 -10.20 42.06 32.57
N PRO A 170 -9.47 41.93 33.67
CA PRO A 170 -9.95 42.40 34.96
C PRO A 170 -9.76 43.94 35.09
N THR A 171 -10.84 44.64 35.37
CA THR A 171 -10.81 46.01 35.86
C THR A 171 -10.58 46.02 37.36
N GLU A 172 -9.55 46.79 37.76
CA GLU A 172 -9.21 47.34 39.11
C GLU A 172 -9.22 46.42 40.31
#